data_26ee9052834d904e2a031b9e9a4c1010
#
_entry.id   26ee9052834d904e2a031b9e9a4c1010
#
_cell.length_a   1.000
_cell.length_b   1.000
_cell.length_c   1.000
_cell.angle_alpha   90.00
_cell.angle_beta   90.00
_cell.angle_gamma   90.00
#
_symmetry.space_group_name_H-M   'P 1'
#
loop_
_entity.id
_entity.type
_entity.pdbx_description
1 polymer ?
#
loop_
_entity_poly.entity_id
_entity_poly.type
_entity_poly.pdbx_seq_one_letter_code
_entity_poly.pdbx_strand_id
1 'polypeptide(L)'
;MKTVLQDVKPRRRSVCKALGGPLAPPGAPASGAGPVQLGSARRRLVAGGALAASLAGLTGWLAGRDAHATTAAAPDGRPRLTGRAPALFIGHGSPMNALHDNAFTRRLQQWGHEIGQPRAILMVSAHWLTEREVKVSTTARPPMIYDFGGFPGALYAQQYPAPGAPEVALRAARVLGPRPVGVDSVRGLDHGAWTVLKFLYPAADVPMFQLSIDINQAGAFHHAIGRQIASLRDEGVLIVGSGNIVHNLRATMSGQADSAQGLSPWAEGFDQMVKQALDAGDAAALMRYERLGPHAAMAVPFPDHYFPLLYALGAAQAGERARHVFEGFQAGTLSMRCLQFG
;
A
#
# COMPACT_ATOMS: atom_id res chain seq x y z
N MET A 1 -5.02 -8.65 -60.75
CA MET A 1 -5.66 -7.59 -59.97
C MET A 1 -4.95 -7.51 -58.61
N LYS A 2 -4.14 -6.46 -58.41
CA LYS A 2 -3.37 -6.21 -57.20
C LYS A 2 -4.23 -5.33 -56.33
N THR A 3 -4.57 -5.79 -55.12
CA THR A 3 -5.23 -4.94 -54.07
C THR A 3 -4.22 -4.56 -53.04
N VAL A 4 -4.03 -3.26 -52.93
CA VAL A 4 -3.11 -2.55 -52.02
C VAL A 4 -3.70 -2.58 -50.60
N LEU A 5 -2.97 -3.14 -49.66
CA LEU A 5 -3.24 -3.00 -48.22
C LEU A 5 -2.61 -1.70 -47.73
N GLN A 6 -3.42 -0.72 -47.32
CA GLN A 6 -3.00 0.49 -46.70
C GLN A 6 -2.77 0.26 -45.20
N ASP A 7 -1.55 0.57 -44.76
CA ASP A 7 -1.13 0.68 -43.38
C ASP A 7 -1.93 1.78 -42.64
N VAL A 8 -2.71 1.40 -41.65
CA VAL A 8 -3.35 2.33 -40.69
C VAL A 8 -2.57 2.30 -39.40
N LYS A 9 -1.70 3.29 -39.20
CA LYS A 9 -1.06 3.56 -37.90
C LYS A 9 -2.10 4.05 -36.89
N PRO A 10 -2.18 3.53 -35.65
CA PRO A 10 -3.06 4.07 -34.61
C PRO A 10 -2.51 5.40 -34.08
N ARG A 11 -3.30 6.44 -34.20
CA ARG A 11 -3.04 7.74 -33.56
C ARG A 11 -3.22 7.61 -32.05
N ARG A 12 -2.14 7.85 -31.29
CA ARG A 12 -2.19 8.09 -29.84
C ARG A 12 -3.00 9.36 -29.59
N ARG A 13 -4.17 9.24 -28.98
CA ARG A 13 -4.90 10.36 -28.38
C ARG A 13 -4.54 10.44 -26.91
N SER A 14 -3.77 11.47 -26.57
CA SER A 14 -3.68 12.03 -25.22
C SER A 14 -5.06 12.52 -24.80
N VAL A 15 -5.60 11.94 -23.73
CA VAL A 15 -6.77 12.48 -23.03
C VAL A 15 -6.41 12.53 -21.55
N CYS A 16 -5.89 13.67 -21.13
CA CYS A 16 -6.02 14.23 -19.79
C CYS A 16 -5.38 15.62 -19.78
N LYS A 17 -6.15 16.60 -20.23
CA LYS A 17 -5.89 18.02 -19.95
C LYS A 17 -7.24 18.71 -19.84
N ALA A 18 -7.69 18.89 -18.63
CA ALA A 18 -8.70 19.89 -18.29
C ALA A 18 -8.57 20.29 -16.82
N LEU A 19 -8.15 21.53 -16.65
CA LEU A 19 -8.64 22.61 -15.81
C LEU A 19 -8.08 22.68 -14.37
N GLY A 20 -7.35 23.80 -14.15
CA GLY A 20 -7.06 24.36 -12.84
C GLY A 20 -5.72 25.07 -12.78
N GLY A 21 -5.58 26.24 -13.44
CA GLY A 21 -4.46 27.14 -13.21
C GLY A 21 -4.54 27.79 -11.83
N PRO A 22 -3.40 28.10 -11.19
CA PRO A 22 -3.39 28.69 -9.86
C PRO A 22 -3.66 30.21 -9.91
N LEU A 23 -4.60 30.66 -9.08
CA LEU A 23 -4.78 32.06 -8.69
C LEU A 23 -3.63 32.45 -7.74
N ALA A 24 -2.90 33.49 -8.12
CA ALA A 24 -1.87 34.11 -7.29
C ALA A 24 -2.52 34.98 -6.20
N PRO A 25 -1.93 35.01 -4.98
CA PRO A 25 -2.30 35.98 -3.96
C PRO A 25 -1.55 37.31 -4.12
N PRO A 26 -2.12 38.42 -3.68
CA PRO A 26 -1.50 39.74 -3.80
C PRO A 26 -0.57 40.07 -2.60
N GLY A 27 0.56 40.66 -2.93
CA GLY A 27 1.24 41.76 -2.22
C GLY A 27 1.81 41.50 -0.81
N ALA A 28 3.14 41.40 -0.75
CA ALA A 28 3.92 41.70 0.45
C ALA A 28 4.51 43.11 0.37
N PRO A 29 4.70 43.87 1.47
CA PRO A 29 5.64 44.96 1.53
C PRO A 29 6.99 44.55 2.12
N ALA A 30 8.04 45.12 1.56
CA ALA A 30 9.42 45.00 1.98
C ALA A 30 9.75 45.91 3.16
N SER A 31 10.69 45.46 3.99
CA SER A 31 11.70 46.20 4.77
C SER A 31 12.30 45.26 5.80
N GLY A 32 13.56 45.21 6.12
CA GLY A 32 14.67 46.03 6.10
C GLY A 32 15.80 45.30 6.81
N ALA A 33 17.02 45.47 6.33
CA ALA A 33 18.23 44.86 6.79
C ALA A 33 18.72 45.37 8.12
N GLY A 34 19.46 44.50 8.89
CA GLY A 34 20.35 44.91 9.96
C GLY A 34 21.14 43.72 10.50
N PRO A 35 22.49 43.79 10.54
CA PRO A 35 23.31 42.70 10.98
C PRO A 35 23.51 42.73 12.52
N VAL A 36 23.43 41.59 13.16
CA VAL A 36 23.81 41.45 14.59
C VAL A 36 25.03 40.55 14.71
N GLN A 37 25.98 41.12 15.45
CA GLN A 37 27.34 40.69 15.68
C GLN A 37 27.49 39.40 16.49
N LEU A 38 28.59 38.69 16.17
CA LEU A 38 29.20 37.61 16.93
C LEU A 38 29.67 38.11 18.31
N GLY A 39 29.16 37.51 19.37
CA GLY A 39 29.60 37.63 20.75
C GLY A 39 30.33 36.39 21.22
N SER A 40 31.65 36.47 21.36
CA SER A 40 32.52 35.48 21.96
C SER A 40 32.37 35.48 23.49
N ALA A 41 32.08 34.34 24.10
CA ALA A 41 32.20 34.17 25.56
C ALA A 41 33.03 32.93 25.89
N ARG A 42 34.04 33.24 26.68
CA ARG A 42 35.21 32.51 27.13
C ARG A 42 34.89 31.26 27.97
N ARG A 43 35.77 30.26 27.78
CA ARG A 43 36.03 29.11 28.67
C ARG A 43 36.26 29.54 30.12
N ARG A 44 35.71 28.80 31.09
CA ARG A 44 36.28 28.61 32.41
C ARG A 44 36.35 27.11 32.72
N LEU A 45 37.59 26.63 32.83
CA LEU A 45 37.94 25.41 33.54
C LEU A 45 37.75 25.62 35.03
N VAL A 46 37.16 24.63 35.71
CA VAL A 46 37.40 24.41 37.13
C VAL A 46 37.76 22.95 37.31
N ALA A 47 38.96 22.73 37.82
CA ALA A 47 39.51 21.44 38.20
C ALA A 47 39.17 21.13 39.65
N GLY A 48 39.14 19.84 39.98
CA GLY A 48 39.47 19.40 41.33
C GLY A 48 38.42 18.57 42.06
N GLY A 49 38.76 17.33 42.41
CA GLY A 49 38.15 16.58 43.50
C GLY A 49 38.14 15.07 43.30
N ALA A 50 39.29 14.44 43.51
CA ALA A 50 39.39 12.99 43.72
C ALA A 50 38.94 12.65 45.14
N LEU A 51 38.09 11.65 45.32
CA LEU A 51 37.93 10.92 46.58
C LEU A 51 37.71 9.43 46.25
N ALA A 52 38.73 8.65 46.63
CA ALA A 52 38.68 7.22 46.67
C ALA A 52 38.03 6.77 48.01
N ALA A 53 37.13 5.80 47.96
CA ALA A 53 36.91 4.87 49.06
C ALA A 53 35.98 3.72 48.65
N SER A 54 36.51 2.56 48.79
CA SER A 54 36.09 1.32 49.46
C SER A 54 35.35 0.28 48.61
N LEU A 55 36.13 -0.77 48.28
CA LEU A 55 35.62 -2.12 48.02
C LEU A 55 34.99 -2.68 49.30
N ALA A 56 33.74 -3.12 49.20
CA ALA A 56 33.20 -4.16 50.05
C ALA A 56 32.25 -5.02 49.20
N GLY A 57 32.52 -6.30 49.15
CA GLY A 57 31.85 -7.28 48.31
C GLY A 57 30.39 -7.52 48.68
N LEU A 58 29.66 -7.93 47.66
CA LEU A 58 28.45 -8.72 47.78
C LEU A 58 28.34 -9.61 46.53
N THR A 59 28.85 -10.84 46.69
CA THR A 59 28.44 -11.98 45.88
C THR A 59 27.00 -12.32 46.19
N GLY A 60 26.15 -12.35 45.18
CA GLY A 60 24.82 -12.90 45.41
C GLY A 60 23.80 -12.48 44.32
N TRP A 61 23.33 -13.49 43.63
CA TRP A 61 22.10 -13.52 42.82
C TRP A 61 22.19 -13.03 41.38
N LEU A 62 22.79 -13.86 40.56
CA LEU A 62 22.31 -14.05 39.18
C LEU A 62 21.04 -14.90 39.23
N ALA A 63 19.91 -14.32 39.64
CA ALA A 63 18.61 -14.85 39.31
C ALA A 63 18.27 -14.38 37.91
N GLY A 64 18.20 -15.32 36.96
CA GLY A 64 17.70 -15.09 35.63
C GLY A 64 16.34 -14.41 35.70
N ARG A 65 16.28 -13.14 35.38
CA ARG A 65 15.05 -12.50 34.96
C ARG A 65 14.90 -12.87 33.49
N ASP A 66 14.22 -14.01 33.27
CA ASP A 66 13.48 -14.20 32.04
C ASP A 66 12.57 -12.96 31.91
N ALA A 67 13.05 -11.99 31.14
CA ALA A 67 12.22 -10.90 30.69
C ALA A 67 11.19 -11.54 29.74
N HIS A 68 10.11 -12.08 30.30
CA HIS A 68 8.86 -12.17 29.59
C HIS A 68 8.53 -10.74 29.20
N ALA A 69 8.93 -10.34 28.00
CA ALA A 69 8.41 -9.17 27.35
C ALA A 69 6.89 -9.41 27.30
N THR A 70 6.18 -8.89 28.28
CA THR A 70 4.74 -8.76 28.23
C THR A 70 4.47 -7.97 26.97
N THR A 71 4.03 -8.66 25.92
CA THR A 71 3.58 -8.03 24.68
C THR A 71 2.32 -7.28 25.03
N ALA A 72 2.48 -6.00 25.43
CA ALA A 72 1.36 -5.13 25.70
C ALA A 72 0.45 -5.14 24.47
N ALA A 73 -0.83 -5.43 24.70
CA ALA A 73 -1.83 -5.36 23.64
C ALA A 73 -1.87 -3.95 23.02
N ALA A 74 -2.30 -3.86 21.78
CA ALA A 74 -2.60 -2.60 21.14
C ALA A 74 -3.68 -1.83 21.93
N PRO A 75 -3.83 -0.50 21.73
CA PRO A 75 -4.86 0.29 22.41
C PRO A 75 -6.30 -0.24 22.19
N ASP A 76 -6.55 -0.91 21.10
CA ASP A 76 -7.83 -1.55 20.76
C ASP A 76 -7.94 -3.01 21.24
N GLY A 77 -7.01 -3.48 22.08
CA GLY A 77 -6.99 -4.83 22.62
C GLY A 77 -6.45 -5.91 21.68
N ARG A 78 -6.00 -5.57 20.47
CA ARG A 78 -5.41 -6.54 19.54
C ARG A 78 -4.07 -7.04 20.05
N PRO A 79 -3.74 -8.32 19.83
CA PRO A 79 -2.40 -8.81 20.10
C PRO A 79 -1.41 -8.12 19.14
N ARG A 80 -0.21 -7.84 19.62
CA ARG A 80 0.86 -7.44 18.70
C ARG A 80 1.22 -8.62 17.81
N LEU A 81 1.47 -8.32 16.53
CA LEU A 81 1.97 -9.32 15.61
C LEU A 81 3.32 -9.86 16.13
N THR A 82 3.40 -11.17 16.29
CA THR A 82 4.63 -11.88 16.67
C THR A 82 5.14 -12.68 15.48
N GLY A 83 6.45 -12.64 15.27
CA GLY A 83 7.07 -13.30 14.13
C GLY A 83 6.99 -12.51 12.83
N ARG A 84 7.06 -13.23 11.70
CA ARG A 84 7.01 -12.64 10.36
C ARG A 84 5.61 -12.12 10.04
N ALA A 85 5.51 -10.89 9.56
CA ALA A 85 4.26 -10.34 9.08
C ALA A 85 3.80 -11.04 7.77
N PRO A 86 2.50 -11.26 7.55
CA PRO A 86 2.01 -11.76 6.27
C PRO A 86 2.16 -10.71 5.16
N ALA A 87 1.97 -11.16 3.90
CA ALA A 87 1.74 -10.27 2.77
C ALA A 87 0.28 -10.43 2.30
N LEU A 88 -0.40 -9.32 2.07
CA LEU A 88 -1.82 -9.30 1.74
C LEU A 88 -2.04 -8.72 0.36
N PHE A 89 -3.06 -9.23 -0.34
CA PHE A 89 -3.70 -8.55 -1.45
C PHE A 89 -5.18 -8.34 -1.13
N ILE A 90 -5.68 -7.13 -1.36
CA ILE A 90 -7.06 -6.74 -1.04
C ILE A 90 -7.73 -6.17 -2.28
N GLY A 91 -8.79 -6.82 -2.73
CA GLY A 91 -9.70 -6.28 -3.73
C GLY A 91 -10.53 -5.17 -3.10
N HIS A 92 -10.09 -3.90 -3.22
CA HIS A 92 -10.71 -2.81 -2.46
C HIS A 92 -12.09 -2.39 -2.97
N GLY A 93 -12.38 -2.60 -4.27
CA GLY A 93 -13.66 -2.29 -4.88
C GLY A 93 -14.02 -0.80 -4.85
N SER A 94 -15.31 -0.49 -4.72
CA SER A 94 -15.77 0.90 -4.68
C SER A 94 -15.37 1.59 -3.36
N PRO A 95 -14.97 2.88 -3.40
CA PRO A 95 -14.73 3.68 -2.19
C PRO A 95 -15.97 3.77 -1.28
N MET A 96 -17.17 3.51 -1.81
CA MET A 96 -18.41 3.44 -1.02
C MET A 96 -18.38 2.36 0.06
N ASN A 97 -17.54 1.34 -0.05
CA ASN A 97 -17.36 0.36 1.02
C ASN A 97 -17.01 1.03 2.36
N ALA A 98 -16.33 2.19 2.35
CA ALA A 98 -16.02 2.95 3.56
C ALA A 98 -17.25 3.40 4.37
N LEU A 99 -18.44 3.42 3.76
CA LEU A 99 -19.71 3.81 4.39
C LEU A 99 -20.63 2.61 4.70
N HIS A 100 -20.25 1.40 4.25
CA HIS A 100 -21.14 0.25 4.32
C HIS A 100 -20.67 -0.77 5.35
N ASP A 101 -21.60 -1.28 6.14
CA ASP A 101 -21.44 -2.52 6.90
C ASP A 101 -21.97 -3.68 6.07
N ASN A 102 -21.04 -4.47 5.50
CA ASN A 102 -21.37 -5.62 4.66
C ASN A 102 -20.41 -6.79 4.94
N ALA A 103 -20.62 -7.93 4.26
CA ALA A 103 -19.79 -9.11 4.47
C ALA A 103 -18.29 -8.85 4.22
N PHE A 104 -17.96 -8.02 3.21
CA PHE A 104 -16.57 -7.66 2.91
C PHE A 104 -15.94 -6.82 4.03
N THR A 105 -16.61 -5.75 4.47
CA THR A 105 -16.05 -4.85 5.49
C THR A 105 -15.93 -5.53 6.86
N ARG A 106 -16.93 -6.37 7.23
CA ARG A 106 -16.85 -7.22 8.44
C ARG A 106 -15.71 -8.22 8.36
N ARG A 107 -15.48 -8.82 7.17
CA ARG A 107 -14.35 -9.74 6.99
C ARG A 107 -13.00 -9.04 7.12
N LEU A 108 -12.86 -7.81 6.62
CA LEU A 108 -11.64 -7.03 6.83
C LEU A 108 -11.38 -6.74 8.32
N GLN A 109 -12.41 -6.38 9.09
CA GLN A 109 -12.27 -6.16 10.54
C GLN A 109 -11.80 -7.43 11.26
N GLN A 110 -12.45 -8.56 11.00
CA GLN A 110 -12.06 -9.83 11.55
C GLN A 110 -10.63 -10.20 11.16
N TRP A 111 -10.27 -9.99 9.90
CA TRP A 111 -8.93 -10.31 9.39
C TRP A 111 -7.84 -9.47 10.06
N GLY A 112 -8.08 -8.18 10.29
CA GLY A 112 -7.17 -7.33 11.04
C GLY A 112 -6.96 -7.83 12.49
N HIS A 113 -7.99 -8.40 13.13
CA HIS A 113 -7.85 -9.05 14.44
C HIS A 113 -7.04 -10.35 14.37
N GLU A 114 -7.26 -11.17 13.35
CA GLU A 114 -6.52 -12.43 13.12
C GLU A 114 -5.02 -12.17 12.91
N ILE A 115 -4.67 -11.10 12.17
CA ILE A 115 -3.28 -10.73 11.89
C ILE A 115 -2.61 -10.15 13.15
N GLY A 116 -3.33 -9.38 13.93
CA GLY A 116 -2.77 -8.57 15.03
C GLY A 116 -2.19 -7.25 14.54
N GLN A 117 -1.60 -6.47 15.48
CA GLN A 117 -1.04 -5.16 15.19
C GLN A 117 0.39 -5.26 14.68
N PRO A 118 0.69 -4.91 13.41
CA PRO A 118 2.05 -4.89 12.89
C PRO A 118 2.83 -3.67 13.39
N ARG A 119 4.15 -3.73 13.24
CA ARG A 119 5.04 -2.57 13.53
C ARG A 119 4.75 -1.39 12.60
N ALA A 120 4.51 -1.66 11.33
CA ALA A 120 4.15 -0.68 10.30
C ALA A 120 3.45 -1.37 9.13
N ILE A 121 2.80 -0.58 8.28
CA ILE A 121 2.17 -1.07 7.03
C ILE A 121 2.91 -0.44 5.85
N LEU A 122 3.35 -1.29 4.91
CA LEU A 122 3.74 -0.90 3.56
C LEU A 122 2.54 -1.14 2.65
N MET A 123 1.98 -0.07 2.08
CA MET A 123 0.85 -0.11 1.15
C MET A 123 1.32 0.10 -0.28
N VAL A 124 0.91 -0.79 -1.18
CA VAL A 124 1.02 -0.62 -2.64
C VAL A 124 -0.39 -0.45 -3.18
N SER A 125 -0.78 0.79 -3.44
CA SER A 125 -2.12 1.11 -3.92
C SER A 125 -2.14 1.29 -5.44
N ALA A 126 -3.16 0.77 -6.10
CA ALA A 126 -3.46 1.00 -7.52
C ALA A 126 -3.57 2.49 -7.90
N HIS A 127 -3.75 3.36 -6.91
CA HIS A 127 -3.98 4.79 -7.07
C HIS A 127 -2.72 5.65 -6.90
N TRP A 128 -1.54 5.04 -6.71
CA TRP A 128 -0.28 5.77 -6.74
C TRP A 128 0.63 5.26 -7.86
N LEU A 129 0.38 5.79 -9.04
CA LEU A 129 1.15 5.46 -10.24
C LEU A 129 2.28 6.48 -10.45
N THR A 130 3.41 5.99 -10.89
CA THR A 130 4.58 6.77 -11.32
C THR A 130 5.02 6.30 -12.70
N GLU A 131 5.85 7.08 -13.37
CA GLU A 131 6.40 6.74 -14.66
C GLU A 131 7.93 6.67 -14.59
N ARG A 132 8.49 5.50 -14.91
CA ARG A 132 9.94 5.24 -14.95
C ARG A 132 10.68 5.42 -13.62
N GLU A 133 9.96 5.39 -12.52
CA GLU A 133 10.54 5.47 -11.18
C GLU A 133 9.67 4.69 -10.17
N VAL A 134 10.27 4.37 -9.05
CA VAL A 134 9.57 3.86 -7.87
C VAL A 134 9.79 4.87 -6.75
N LYS A 135 8.75 5.23 -6.02
CA LYS A 135 8.82 6.17 -4.88
C LYS A 135 8.31 5.54 -3.60
N VAL A 136 8.86 5.96 -2.48
CA VAL A 136 8.30 5.73 -1.14
C VAL A 136 7.78 7.03 -0.54
N SER A 137 6.64 6.99 0.14
CA SER A 137 6.14 8.15 0.87
C SER A 137 6.81 8.24 2.24
N THR A 138 7.24 9.45 2.60
CA THR A 138 7.89 9.73 3.91
C THR A 138 7.13 10.79 4.71
N THR A 139 5.89 11.08 4.33
CA THR A 139 5.02 12.04 5.01
C THR A 139 4.72 11.54 6.42
N ALA A 140 5.09 12.32 7.45
CA ALA A 140 4.90 11.92 8.86
C ALA A 140 3.43 11.94 9.30
N ARG A 141 2.62 12.78 8.67
CA ARG A 141 1.17 12.88 8.88
C ARG A 141 0.48 12.95 7.51
N PRO A 142 0.32 11.82 6.83
CA PRO A 142 -0.20 11.81 5.48
C PRO A 142 -1.65 12.32 5.44
N PRO A 143 -1.94 13.34 4.61
CA PRO A 143 -3.30 13.81 4.44
C PRO A 143 -4.14 12.77 3.68
N MET A 144 -5.46 12.85 3.84
CA MET A 144 -6.39 12.06 3.05
C MET A 144 -6.42 12.56 1.61
N ILE A 145 -6.42 11.65 0.64
CA ILE A 145 -6.66 11.93 -0.77
C ILE A 145 -8.00 11.32 -1.16
N TYR A 146 -8.91 12.17 -1.65
CA TYR A 146 -10.21 11.77 -2.19
C TYR A 146 -10.13 11.78 -3.70
N ASP A 147 -9.46 10.77 -4.25
CA ASP A 147 -9.13 10.59 -5.67
C ASP A 147 -10.28 9.99 -6.47
N PHE A 148 -11.50 10.36 -6.13
CA PHE A 148 -12.75 9.95 -6.76
C PHE A 148 -13.71 11.13 -6.88
N GLY A 149 -14.76 10.99 -7.70
CA GLY A 149 -15.76 12.04 -7.91
C GLY A 149 -17.18 11.48 -8.04
N GLY A 150 -18.20 12.34 -7.80
CA GLY A 150 -19.59 11.97 -7.99
C GLY A 150 -20.21 11.13 -6.88
N PHE A 151 -19.58 11.04 -5.72
CA PHE A 151 -20.07 10.29 -4.55
C PHE A 151 -20.78 11.20 -3.54
N PRO A 152 -21.57 10.62 -2.61
CA PRO A 152 -22.23 11.37 -1.53
C PRO A 152 -21.23 12.10 -0.62
N GLY A 153 -21.61 13.27 -0.09
CA GLY A 153 -20.78 14.09 0.80
C GLY A 153 -20.27 13.33 2.04
N ALA A 154 -21.02 12.36 2.54
CA ALA A 154 -20.60 11.50 3.66
C ALA A 154 -19.29 10.74 3.39
N LEU A 155 -18.98 10.43 2.13
CA LEU A 155 -17.72 9.77 1.76
C LEU A 155 -16.53 10.73 1.88
N TYR A 156 -16.71 12.00 1.47
CA TYR A 156 -15.68 13.04 1.60
C TYR A 156 -15.46 13.50 3.05
N ALA A 157 -16.42 13.21 3.94
CA ALA A 157 -16.31 13.48 5.37
C ALA A 157 -15.56 12.39 6.14
N GLN A 158 -15.25 11.25 5.49
CA GLN A 158 -14.50 10.18 6.14
C GLN A 158 -13.07 10.62 6.49
N GLN A 159 -12.59 10.17 7.64
CA GLN A 159 -11.23 10.44 8.11
C GLN A 159 -10.54 9.13 8.49
N TYR A 160 -9.25 9.05 8.20
CA TYR A 160 -8.35 7.97 8.64
C TYR A 160 -6.97 8.55 8.95
N PRO A 161 -6.76 9.15 10.14
CA PRO A 161 -5.58 9.93 10.48
C PRO A 161 -4.40 9.05 10.95
N ALA A 162 -4.09 7.99 10.20
CA ALA A 162 -2.97 7.12 10.54
C ALA A 162 -1.63 7.88 10.49
N PRO A 163 -0.71 7.63 11.44
CA PRO A 163 0.63 8.21 11.39
C PRO A 163 1.42 7.65 10.21
N GLY A 164 2.32 8.46 9.66
CA GLY A 164 3.30 8.00 8.68
C GLY A 164 4.46 7.23 9.32
N ALA A 165 5.19 6.48 8.50
CA ALA A 165 6.36 5.68 8.92
C ALA A 165 7.62 6.06 8.12
N PRO A 166 8.13 7.32 8.19
CA PRO A 166 9.21 7.80 7.33
C PRO A 166 10.51 6.98 7.47
N GLU A 167 10.86 6.56 8.68
CA GLU A 167 12.08 5.76 8.91
C GLU A 167 11.98 4.37 8.26
N VAL A 168 10.82 3.72 8.37
CA VAL A 168 10.55 2.42 7.74
C VAL A 168 10.49 2.57 6.21
N ALA A 169 9.94 3.67 5.70
CA ALA A 169 9.92 4.00 4.27
C ALA A 169 11.35 4.15 3.72
N LEU A 170 12.23 4.87 4.42
CA LEU A 170 13.64 4.99 4.03
C LEU A 170 14.39 3.65 4.15
N ARG A 171 14.02 2.79 5.11
CA ARG A 171 14.53 1.42 5.19
C ARG A 171 14.10 0.61 3.96
N ALA A 172 12.82 0.71 3.54
CA ALA A 172 12.31 0.07 2.34
C ALA A 172 13.05 0.55 1.08
N ALA A 173 13.30 1.87 0.95
CA ALA A 173 14.08 2.42 -0.15
C ALA A 173 15.50 1.81 -0.24
N ARG A 174 16.16 1.61 0.91
CA ARG A 174 17.48 0.94 0.95
C ARG A 174 17.43 -0.53 0.54
N VAL A 175 16.39 -1.25 0.91
CA VAL A 175 16.19 -2.66 0.54
C VAL A 175 15.97 -2.80 -0.97
N LEU A 176 15.38 -1.82 -1.61
CA LEU A 176 15.13 -1.78 -3.06
C LEU A 176 16.37 -1.40 -3.89
N GLY A 177 17.49 -0.98 -3.26
CA GLY A 177 18.74 -0.68 -3.96
C GLY A 177 19.33 -1.88 -4.73
N PRO A 178 20.18 -1.67 -5.72
CA PRO A 178 20.86 -0.43 -6.13
C PRO A 178 20.04 0.49 -7.05
N ARG A 179 18.76 0.16 -7.28
CA ARG A 179 17.84 1.01 -8.07
C ARG A 179 17.61 2.32 -7.33
N PRO A 180 17.63 3.46 -8.01
CA PRO A 180 17.21 4.72 -7.41
C PRO A 180 15.72 4.64 -7.05
N VAL A 181 15.40 4.91 -5.79
CA VAL A 181 14.04 5.01 -5.26
C VAL A 181 13.81 6.45 -4.86
N GLY A 182 12.81 7.08 -5.48
CA GLY A 182 12.41 8.44 -5.15
C GLY A 182 11.77 8.52 -3.77
N VAL A 183 11.85 9.69 -3.16
CA VAL A 183 11.20 9.98 -1.87
C VAL A 183 10.13 11.04 -2.11
N ASP A 184 8.92 10.78 -1.63
CA ASP A 184 7.80 11.71 -1.65
C ASP A 184 7.42 12.08 -0.21
N SER A 185 7.72 13.31 0.19
CA SER A 185 7.48 13.80 1.56
C SER A 185 6.09 14.45 1.74
N VAL A 186 5.26 14.46 0.70
CA VAL A 186 3.94 15.10 0.72
C VAL A 186 2.79 14.17 0.34
N ARG A 187 3.09 12.97 -0.18
CA ARG A 187 2.08 11.98 -0.56
C ARG A 187 1.15 11.65 0.61
N GLY A 188 -0.15 11.82 0.37
CA GLY A 188 -1.21 11.43 1.29
C GLY A 188 -1.69 9.99 1.07
N LEU A 189 -2.78 9.60 1.75
CA LEU A 189 -3.42 8.30 1.64
C LEU A 189 -4.57 8.38 0.64
N ASP A 190 -4.44 7.69 -0.49
CA ASP A 190 -5.50 7.53 -1.48
C ASP A 190 -6.60 6.56 -1.02
N HIS A 191 -7.72 6.52 -1.73
CA HIS A 191 -8.84 5.69 -1.29
C HIS A 191 -8.54 4.19 -1.32
N GLY A 192 -7.69 3.70 -2.21
CA GLY A 192 -7.25 2.31 -2.19
C GLY A 192 -6.52 1.94 -0.90
N ALA A 193 -5.89 2.92 -0.22
CA ALA A 193 -5.26 2.71 1.07
C ALA A 193 -6.24 2.88 2.23
N TRP A 194 -6.85 4.07 2.39
CA TRP A 194 -7.59 4.37 3.61
C TRP A 194 -8.93 3.63 3.73
N THR A 195 -9.60 3.30 2.61
CA THR A 195 -10.89 2.58 2.69
C THR A 195 -10.76 1.18 3.26
N VAL A 196 -9.67 0.48 2.94
CA VAL A 196 -9.43 -0.87 3.47
C VAL A 196 -8.82 -0.85 4.88
N LEU A 197 -7.90 0.09 5.13
CA LEU A 197 -7.26 0.21 6.44
C LEU A 197 -8.24 0.65 7.53
N LYS A 198 -9.25 1.45 7.21
CA LYS A 198 -10.34 1.83 8.12
C LYS A 198 -11.03 0.62 8.76
N PHE A 199 -11.08 -0.51 8.07
CA PHE A 199 -11.67 -1.74 8.59
C PHE A 199 -10.62 -2.68 9.18
N LEU A 200 -9.46 -2.83 8.54
CA LEU A 200 -8.38 -3.66 9.09
C LEU A 200 -7.88 -3.11 10.43
N TYR A 201 -7.66 -1.80 10.52
CA TYR A 201 -7.08 -1.13 11.70
C TYR A 201 -7.86 0.15 12.02
N PRO A 202 -9.10 0.03 12.55
CA PRO A 202 -10.01 1.17 12.72
C PRO A 202 -9.53 2.23 13.72
N ALA A 203 -8.61 1.89 14.63
CA ALA A 203 -8.00 2.86 15.54
C ALA A 203 -7.06 3.86 14.82
N ALA A 204 -6.70 3.60 13.55
CA ALA A 204 -5.77 4.41 12.76
C ALA A 204 -4.44 4.70 13.47
N ASP A 205 -3.96 3.77 14.29
CA ASP A 205 -2.78 3.91 15.16
C ASP A 205 -1.53 3.18 14.62
N VAL A 206 -1.68 2.37 13.57
CA VAL A 206 -0.55 1.68 12.93
C VAL A 206 0.17 2.62 11.98
N PRO A 207 1.48 2.90 12.19
CA PRO A 207 2.25 3.72 11.26
C PRO A 207 2.28 3.09 9.86
N MET A 208 2.15 3.94 8.82
CA MET A 208 2.13 3.43 7.47
C MET A 208 2.88 4.31 6.47
N PHE A 209 3.27 3.70 5.36
CA PHE A 209 3.82 4.38 4.20
C PHE A 209 3.39 3.68 2.93
N GLN A 210 3.52 4.35 1.80
CA GLN A 210 3.17 3.79 0.51
C GLN A 210 4.40 3.61 -0.38
N LEU A 211 4.32 2.64 -1.29
CA LEU A 211 5.25 2.40 -2.39
C LEU A 211 4.48 2.59 -3.70
N SER A 212 5.00 3.41 -4.61
CA SER A 212 4.36 3.66 -5.89
C SER A 212 4.53 2.50 -6.88
N ILE A 213 3.66 2.47 -7.88
CA ILE A 213 3.69 1.53 -8.99
C ILE A 213 4.26 2.25 -10.23
N ASP A 214 5.40 1.80 -10.75
CA ASP A 214 5.91 2.26 -12.05
C ASP A 214 5.09 1.62 -13.18
N ILE A 215 4.11 2.34 -13.68
CA ILE A 215 3.12 1.82 -14.63
C ILE A 215 3.72 1.43 -15.99
N ASN A 216 4.92 1.88 -16.30
CA ASN A 216 5.61 1.54 -17.55
C ASN A 216 6.35 0.19 -17.51
N GLN A 217 6.31 -0.51 -16.38
CA GLN A 217 6.98 -1.79 -16.20
C GLN A 217 6.02 -2.98 -16.40
N ALA A 218 6.59 -4.12 -16.80
CA ALA A 218 5.85 -5.37 -16.94
C ALA A 218 5.63 -6.07 -15.58
N GLY A 219 4.70 -7.04 -15.52
CA GLY A 219 4.36 -7.77 -14.30
C GLY A 219 5.56 -8.39 -13.57
N ALA A 220 6.56 -8.91 -14.30
CA ALA A 220 7.77 -9.46 -13.71
C ALA A 220 8.56 -8.45 -12.86
N PHE A 221 8.55 -7.15 -13.23
CA PHE A 221 9.18 -6.10 -12.46
C PHE A 221 8.50 -5.91 -11.10
N HIS A 222 7.18 -5.84 -11.05
CA HIS A 222 6.41 -5.65 -9.82
C HIS A 222 6.58 -6.84 -8.87
N HIS A 223 6.57 -8.06 -9.41
CA HIS A 223 6.89 -9.26 -8.63
C HIS A 223 8.32 -9.22 -8.07
N ALA A 224 9.31 -8.78 -8.86
CA ALA A 224 10.70 -8.66 -8.40
C ALA A 224 10.85 -7.61 -7.27
N ILE A 225 10.13 -6.47 -7.36
CA ILE A 225 10.04 -5.49 -6.24
C ILE A 225 9.45 -6.17 -4.99
N GLY A 226 8.35 -6.92 -5.15
CA GLY A 226 7.75 -7.70 -4.05
C GLY A 226 8.77 -8.61 -3.37
N ARG A 227 9.59 -9.33 -4.12
CA ARG A 227 10.67 -10.18 -3.58
C ARG A 227 11.72 -9.37 -2.80
N GLN A 228 12.08 -8.18 -3.27
CA GLN A 228 13.05 -7.35 -2.58
C GLN A 228 12.53 -6.84 -1.24
N ILE A 229 11.27 -6.39 -1.18
CA ILE A 229 10.66 -5.90 0.08
C ILE A 229 10.27 -7.03 1.04
N ALA A 230 10.32 -8.29 0.64
CA ALA A 230 9.92 -9.44 1.47
C ALA A 230 10.64 -9.49 2.84
N SER A 231 11.91 -9.04 2.91
CA SER A 231 12.67 -8.99 4.16
C SER A 231 12.07 -8.05 5.21
N LEU A 232 11.28 -7.05 4.81
CA LEU A 232 10.60 -6.15 5.75
C LEU A 232 9.55 -6.89 6.59
N ARG A 233 9.03 -8.01 6.11
CA ARG A 233 8.09 -8.88 6.84
C ARG A 233 8.73 -9.44 8.11
N ASP A 234 10.04 -9.73 8.10
CA ASP A 234 10.81 -10.17 9.28
C ASP A 234 10.97 -9.04 10.30
N GLU A 235 10.85 -7.81 9.86
CA GLU A 235 10.89 -6.61 10.71
C GLU A 235 9.49 -6.25 11.26
N GLY A 236 8.47 -7.10 11.05
CA GLY A 236 7.08 -6.88 11.48
C GLY A 236 6.32 -5.88 10.60
N VAL A 237 6.78 -5.60 9.37
CA VAL A 237 6.07 -4.74 8.42
C VAL A 237 5.07 -5.56 7.62
N LEU A 238 3.79 -5.21 7.74
CA LEU A 238 2.71 -5.79 6.95
C LEU A 238 2.75 -5.22 5.53
N ILE A 239 2.91 -6.07 4.54
CA ILE A 239 2.88 -5.67 3.13
C ILE A 239 1.45 -5.84 2.61
N VAL A 240 0.86 -4.77 2.07
CA VAL A 240 -0.51 -4.78 1.56
C VAL A 240 -0.53 -4.26 0.13
N GLY A 241 -0.88 -5.11 -0.82
CA GLY A 241 -1.29 -4.72 -2.17
C GLY A 241 -2.79 -4.42 -2.19
N SER A 242 -3.19 -3.24 -2.61
CA SER A 242 -4.58 -2.83 -2.73
C SER A 242 -4.93 -2.51 -4.18
N GLY A 243 -5.80 -3.33 -4.77
CA GLY A 243 -6.22 -3.25 -6.17
C GLY A 243 -7.46 -4.10 -6.41
N ASN A 244 -7.60 -4.66 -7.61
CA ASN A 244 -8.65 -5.62 -7.95
C ASN A 244 -8.14 -6.53 -9.09
N ILE A 245 -8.35 -7.83 -8.99
CA ILE A 245 -7.97 -8.79 -10.04
C ILE A 245 -8.73 -8.52 -11.33
N VAL A 246 -10.02 -8.19 -11.22
CA VAL A 246 -10.85 -7.71 -12.31
C VAL A 246 -11.28 -6.29 -11.99
N HIS A 247 -10.99 -5.34 -12.89
CA HIS A 247 -11.36 -3.94 -12.73
C HIS A 247 -11.68 -3.29 -14.09
N ASN A 248 -12.96 -3.27 -14.45
CA ASN A 248 -13.42 -2.62 -15.68
C ASN A 248 -14.64 -1.73 -15.42
N LEU A 249 -14.36 -0.50 -14.98
CA LEU A 249 -15.41 0.50 -14.71
C LEU A 249 -16.19 0.89 -15.98
N ARG A 250 -15.56 0.84 -17.17
CA ARG A 250 -16.27 1.13 -18.43
C ARG A 250 -17.38 0.11 -18.65
N ALA A 251 -17.10 -1.17 -18.47
CA ALA A 251 -18.11 -2.23 -18.61
C ALA A 251 -19.21 -2.07 -17.55
N THR A 252 -18.87 -1.69 -16.31
CA THR A 252 -19.84 -1.40 -15.25
C THR A 252 -20.78 -0.26 -15.66
N MET A 253 -20.24 0.86 -16.14
CA MET A 253 -21.02 2.06 -16.47
C MET A 253 -21.82 1.95 -17.76
N SER A 254 -21.38 1.11 -18.71
CA SER A 254 -22.06 0.91 -20.00
C SER A 254 -23.21 -0.11 -19.95
N GLY A 255 -23.49 -0.71 -18.77
CA GLY A 255 -24.49 -1.77 -18.66
C GLY A 255 -24.07 -3.10 -19.28
N GLN A 256 -22.80 -3.23 -19.72
CA GLN A 256 -22.22 -4.50 -20.16
C GLN A 256 -21.93 -5.47 -19.00
N ALA A 257 -22.07 -5.01 -17.78
CA ALA A 257 -22.29 -5.87 -16.64
C ALA A 257 -23.68 -6.48 -16.84
N ASP A 258 -23.76 -7.80 -17.03
CA ASP A 258 -25.03 -8.50 -17.20
C ASP A 258 -25.86 -8.31 -15.93
N SER A 259 -26.64 -7.20 -15.92
CA SER A 259 -27.34 -6.70 -14.73
C SER A 259 -28.49 -7.61 -14.30
N ALA A 260 -28.90 -8.55 -15.13
CA ALA A 260 -29.96 -9.50 -14.82
C ALA A 260 -29.56 -10.51 -13.74
N GLN A 261 -28.24 -10.79 -13.59
CA GLN A 261 -27.70 -11.73 -12.60
C GLN A 261 -26.58 -11.15 -11.73
N GLY A 262 -26.23 -9.88 -11.89
CA GLY A 262 -25.27 -9.18 -11.03
C GLY A 262 -23.80 -9.51 -11.23
N LEU A 263 -23.44 -10.54 -12.00
CA LEU A 263 -22.05 -10.98 -12.25
C LEU A 263 -21.81 -11.21 -13.74
N SER A 264 -20.77 -10.60 -14.29
CA SER A 264 -20.39 -10.78 -15.68
C SER A 264 -19.59 -12.09 -15.88
N PRO A 265 -20.00 -13.01 -16.78
CA PRO A 265 -19.31 -14.30 -16.96
C PRO A 265 -17.82 -14.16 -17.34
N TRP A 266 -17.47 -13.13 -18.11
CA TRP A 266 -16.07 -12.84 -18.45
C TRP A 266 -15.26 -12.42 -17.23
N ALA A 267 -15.85 -11.68 -16.28
CA ALA A 267 -15.21 -11.24 -15.05
C ALA A 267 -14.97 -12.43 -14.11
N GLU A 268 -15.99 -13.26 -13.92
CA GLU A 268 -15.89 -14.49 -13.14
C GLU A 268 -14.87 -15.45 -13.76
N GLY A 269 -14.93 -15.67 -15.07
CA GLY A 269 -14.03 -16.57 -15.77
C GLY A 269 -12.56 -16.18 -15.61
N PHE A 270 -12.23 -14.88 -15.73
CA PHE A 270 -10.86 -14.41 -15.51
C PHE A 270 -10.43 -14.52 -14.06
N ASP A 271 -11.28 -14.14 -13.09
CA ASP A 271 -10.97 -14.27 -11.66
C ASP A 271 -10.71 -15.74 -11.29
N GLN A 272 -11.45 -16.69 -11.84
CA GLN A 272 -11.23 -18.12 -11.62
C GLN A 272 -9.91 -18.61 -12.22
N MET A 273 -9.50 -18.12 -13.41
CA MET A 273 -8.20 -18.43 -13.98
C MET A 273 -7.05 -17.93 -13.11
N VAL A 274 -7.16 -16.70 -12.58
CA VAL A 274 -6.21 -16.17 -11.63
C VAL A 274 -6.19 -16.99 -10.34
N LYS A 275 -7.36 -17.38 -9.82
CA LYS A 275 -7.46 -18.27 -8.66
C LYS A 275 -6.73 -19.58 -8.88
N GLN A 276 -6.96 -20.25 -10.01
CA GLN A 276 -6.30 -21.52 -10.37
C GLN A 276 -4.77 -21.36 -10.42
N ALA A 277 -4.27 -20.26 -11.02
CA ALA A 277 -2.84 -19.97 -11.07
C ALA A 277 -2.24 -19.71 -9.66
N LEU A 278 -2.99 -19.02 -8.77
CA LEU A 278 -2.61 -18.81 -7.37
C LEU A 278 -2.54 -20.13 -6.59
N ASP A 279 -3.55 -20.98 -6.73
CA ASP A 279 -3.63 -22.28 -6.07
C ASP A 279 -2.52 -23.23 -6.54
N ALA A 280 -2.16 -23.16 -7.83
CA ALA A 280 -1.05 -23.89 -8.41
C ALA A 280 0.32 -23.32 -8.02
N GLY A 281 0.39 -22.08 -7.53
CA GLY A 281 1.65 -21.38 -7.29
C GLY A 281 2.35 -20.93 -8.58
N ASP A 282 1.60 -20.78 -9.69
CA ASP A 282 2.15 -20.37 -10.98
C ASP A 282 2.33 -18.85 -11.07
N ALA A 283 3.36 -18.36 -10.39
CA ALA A 283 3.74 -16.96 -10.42
C ALA A 283 4.08 -16.49 -11.86
N ALA A 284 4.59 -17.38 -12.70
CA ALA A 284 4.96 -17.03 -14.08
C ALA A 284 3.71 -16.73 -14.94
N ALA A 285 2.63 -17.48 -14.78
CA ALA A 285 1.36 -17.18 -15.41
C ALA A 285 0.77 -15.86 -14.87
N LEU A 286 0.78 -15.65 -13.55
CA LEU A 286 0.28 -14.43 -12.95
C LEU A 286 1.04 -13.17 -13.39
N MET A 287 2.35 -13.25 -13.57
CA MET A 287 3.16 -12.15 -14.10
C MET A 287 2.86 -11.84 -15.59
N ARG A 288 2.28 -12.77 -16.31
CA ARG A 288 1.87 -12.65 -17.75
C ARG A 288 0.36 -12.79 -17.88
N TYR A 289 -0.37 -12.15 -16.97
CA TYR A 289 -1.83 -12.24 -16.85
C TYR A 289 -2.57 -12.00 -18.19
N GLU A 290 -1.99 -11.24 -19.09
CA GLU A 290 -2.54 -10.97 -20.43
C GLU A 290 -2.74 -12.26 -21.23
N ARG A 291 -2.05 -13.35 -20.85
CA ARG A 291 -2.12 -14.67 -21.48
C ARG A 291 -2.94 -15.68 -20.67
N LEU A 292 -3.49 -15.28 -19.53
CA LEU A 292 -4.26 -16.17 -18.66
C LEU A 292 -5.62 -16.58 -19.24
N GLY A 293 -6.02 -16.03 -20.40
CA GLY A 293 -7.24 -16.47 -21.06
C GLY A 293 -7.86 -15.40 -21.94
N PRO A 294 -8.97 -15.74 -22.60
CA PRO A 294 -9.58 -14.87 -23.61
C PRO A 294 -10.16 -13.58 -23.02
N HIS A 295 -10.41 -13.53 -21.72
CA HIS A 295 -11.05 -12.42 -21.05
C HIS A 295 -10.05 -11.43 -20.41
N ALA A 296 -8.75 -11.69 -20.48
CA ALA A 296 -7.73 -10.89 -19.79
C ALA A 296 -7.81 -9.40 -20.16
N ALA A 297 -7.91 -9.06 -21.45
CA ALA A 297 -8.00 -7.67 -21.89
C ALA A 297 -9.30 -6.96 -21.47
N MET A 298 -10.40 -7.71 -21.28
CA MET A 298 -11.66 -7.18 -20.76
C MET A 298 -11.59 -7.01 -19.25
N ALA A 299 -11.01 -7.98 -18.55
CA ALA A 299 -10.92 -7.99 -17.09
C ALA A 299 -9.92 -6.94 -16.57
N VAL A 300 -8.80 -6.75 -17.28
CA VAL A 300 -7.71 -5.83 -16.92
C VAL A 300 -7.40 -4.93 -18.12
N PRO A 301 -8.29 -3.97 -18.45
CA PRO A 301 -8.08 -3.05 -19.55
C PRO A 301 -6.90 -2.08 -19.31
N PHE A 302 -6.55 -1.87 -18.04
CA PHE A 302 -5.38 -1.15 -17.58
C PHE A 302 -4.81 -1.86 -16.35
N PRO A 303 -3.49 -2.03 -16.21
CA PRO A 303 -2.90 -2.95 -15.24
C PRO A 303 -2.76 -2.41 -13.81
N ASP A 304 -3.10 -1.16 -13.58
CA ASP A 304 -2.95 -0.46 -12.30
C ASP A 304 -3.51 -1.25 -11.11
N HIS A 305 -4.74 -1.76 -11.24
CA HIS A 305 -5.43 -2.50 -10.20
C HIS A 305 -4.96 -3.95 -10.07
N TYR A 306 -4.36 -4.51 -11.12
CA TYR A 306 -3.82 -5.87 -11.06
C TYR A 306 -2.41 -5.92 -10.43
N PHE A 307 -1.56 -4.94 -10.70
CA PHE A 307 -0.17 -4.94 -10.26
C PHE A 307 0.04 -5.06 -8.74
N PRO A 308 -0.79 -4.49 -7.83
CA PRO A 308 -0.64 -4.70 -6.40
C PRO A 308 -0.61 -6.18 -5.96
N LEU A 309 -1.32 -7.07 -6.67
CA LEU A 309 -1.25 -8.52 -6.46
C LEU A 309 0.18 -9.04 -6.61
N LEU A 310 0.92 -8.56 -7.62
CA LEU A 310 2.26 -9.06 -7.92
C LEU A 310 3.30 -8.65 -6.87
N TYR A 311 3.08 -7.53 -6.16
CA TYR A 311 3.90 -7.17 -5.00
C TYR A 311 3.65 -8.10 -3.82
N ALA A 312 2.40 -8.40 -3.51
CA ALA A 312 2.06 -9.33 -2.44
C ALA A 312 2.55 -10.76 -2.74
N LEU A 313 2.35 -11.22 -3.97
CA LEU A 313 2.83 -12.51 -4.46
C LEU A 313 4.36 -12.60 -4.41
N GLY A 314 5.07 -11.54 -4.83
CA GLY A 314 6.52 -11.48 -4.79
C GLY A 314 7.08 -11.46 -3.37
N ALA A 315 6.33 -10.88 -2.42
CA ALA A 315 6.71 -10.86 -1.01
C ALA A 315 6.46 -12.20 -0.30
N ALA A 316 5.74 -13.14 -0.91
CA ALA A 316 5.58 -14.49 -0.41
C ALA A 316 6.91 -15.25 -0.44
N GLN A 317 7.14 -16.09 0.57
CA GLN A 317 8.29 -17.00 0.61
C GLN A 317 8.01 -18.33 -0.10
N ALA A 318 9.08 -19.04 -0.38
CA ALA A 318 8.98 -20.40 -0.89
C ALA A 318 8.15 -21.27 0.08
N GLY A 319 7.11 -21.91 -0.45
CA GLY A 319 6.19 -22.74 0.33
C GLY A 319 4.98 -22.00 0.91
N GLU A 320 4.96 -20.68 0.97
CA GLU A 320 3.75 -19.94 1.35
C GLU A 320 2.73 -20.01 0.21
N ARG A 321 1.55 -20.57 0.52
CA ARG A 321 0.43 -20.66 -0.42
C ARG A 321 -0.52 -19.49 -0.26
N ALA A 322 -1.21 -19.14 -1.33
CA ALA A 322 -2.28 -18.14 -1.27
C ALA A 322 -3.45 -18.68 -0.43
N ARG A 323 -3.79 -18.00 0.66
CA ARG A 323 -5.03 -18.24 1.41
C ARG A 323 -6.07 -17.23 0.91
N HIS A 324 -7.18 -17.74 0.39
CA HIS A 324 -8.31 -16.90 -0.04
C HIS A 324 -9.12 -16.48 1.20
N VAL A 325 -9.08 -15.19 1.53
CA VAL A 325 -9.67 -14.62 2.74
C VAL A 325 -11.10 -14.15 2.48
N PHE A 326 -11.32 -13.61 1.30
CA PHE A 326 -12.63 -13.20 0.80
C PHE A 326 -12.71 -13.43 -0.71
N GLU A 327 -13.87 -13.85 -1.19
CA GLU A 327 -14.18 -14.02 -2.61
C GLU A 327 -15.55 -13.38 -2.87
N GLY A 328 -15.70 -12.72 -4.00
CA GLY A 328 -16.95 -12.07 -4.40
C GLY A 328 -16.72 -11.00 -5.44
N PHE A 329 -17.82 -10.37 -5.86
CA PHE A 329 -17.80 -9.30 -6.85
C PHE A 329 -18.65 -8.13 -6.38
N GLN A 330 -18.25 -6.93 -6.79
CA GLN A 330 -19.02 -5.71 -6.65
C GLN A 330 -19.36 -5.17 -8.03
N ALA A 331 -20.60 -4.70 -8.21
CA ALA A 331 -21.10 -4.18 -9.48
C ALA A 331 -20.87 -5.13 -10.69
N GLY A 332 -20.82 -6.44 -10.45
CA GLY A 332 -20.67 -7.49 -11.47
C GLY A 332 -19.33 -7.56 -12.21
N THR A 333 -18.42 -6.60 -12.00
CA THR A 333 -17.18 -6.45 -12.77
C THR A 333 -15.96 -6.10 -11.93
N LEU A 334 -16.10 -5.99 -10.61
CA LEU A 334 -15.00 -5.72 -9.68
C LEU A 334 -14.77 -6.95 -8.80
N SER A 335 -13.67 -7.66 -8.99
CA SER A 335 -13.32 -8.78 -8.11
C SER A 335 -12.89 -8.25 -6.74
N MET A 336 -13.59 -8.69 -5.71
CA MET A 336 -13.31 -8.37 -4.30
C MET A 336 -12.40 -9.40 -3.63
N ARG A 337 -11.73 -10.26 -4.41
CA ARG A 337 -10.85 -11.30 -3.90
C ARG A 337 -9.77 -10.72 -3.00
N CYS A 338 -9.64 -11.32 -1.80
CA CYS A 338 -8.58 -10.99 -0.85
C CYS A 338 -7.73 -12.21 -0.57
N LEU A 339 -6.42 -12.01 -0.47
CA LEU A 339 -5.42 -13.07 -0.34
C LEU A 339 -4.46 -12.76 0.79
N GLN A 340 -3.97 -13.81 1.44
CA GLN A 340 -2.87 -13.76 2.39
C GLN A 340 -1.80 -14.78 2.02
N PHE A 341 -0.54 -14.38 2.15
CA PHE A 341 0.65 -15.23 2.07
C PHE A 341 1.39 -15.16 3.41
N GLY A 342 1.61 -16.32 4.04
CA GLY A 342 2.21 -16.42 5.37
C GLY A 342 1.27 -16.23 6.53
#